data_4f4bcaa9e1cd30ba82ea75c1d2c85174
#
_entry.id   4f4bcaa9e1cd30ba82ea75c1d2c85174
#
_cell.length_a   1.000
_cell.length_b   1.000
_cell.length_c   1.000
_cell.angle_alpha   90.00
_cell.angle_beta   90.00
_cell.angle_gamma   90.00
#
_symmetry.space_group_name_H-M   'P 1'
#
loop_
_entity.id
_entity.type
_entity.pdbx_description
1 polymer ?
#
loop_
_entity_poly.entity_id
_entity_poly.type
_entity_poly.pdbx_seq_one_letter_code
_entity_poly.pdbx_strand_id
1 'polypeptide(L)'
;MKVFVVDLSRCNGCYCCQIACKDEHVANDWTPYAKPQPDTGQFWIGLTEKVRGHVPHVKVTYIPFLCNHCDDAPCIQGCGAEAIYKREDGIVIIDPEKCVGCKLCADTCPHDSIYFNEQLNIAQKCTGCSHLLDNDPEWTVPRCVDNCPTEALQFGEEEDFSDFIADAEFLRPESGTKSRVYYQGLPRKFIAGTVYDSSELEVIPGAVCSLQDKKNGEVFTAVTDNFGDFWLSGLGENRTYTLKIEKGSRSKIIENITTDIDRGLGDIDLNPEG
;
A
#
# COMPACT_ATOMS: atom_id res chain seq x y z
N MET A 1 -14.84 16.32 -4.24
CA MET A 1 -13.38 16.61 -4.34
C MET A 1 -12.65 15.35 -4.79
N LYS A 2 -11.60 15.50 -5.60
CA LYS A 2 -10.87 14.34 -6.17
C LYS A 2 -10.08 13.56 -5.11
N VAL A 3 -10.07 12.24 -5.27
CA VAL A 3 -9.33 11.29 -4.44
C VAL A 3 -8.65 10.25 -5.30
N PHE A 4 -7.60 9.62 -4.76
CA PHE A 4 -7.06 8.36 -5.26
C PHE A 4 -7.49 7.23 -4.34
N VAL A 5 -7.83 6.08 -4.91
CA VAL A 5 -8.05 4.85 -4.18
C VAL A 5 -7.14 3.74 -4.70
N VAL A 6 -6.62 2.92 -3.80
CA VAL A 6 -5.63 1.87 -4.09
C VAL A 6 -6.10 0.56 -3.47
N ASP A 7 -6.53 -0.37 -4.31
CA ASP A 7 -6.82 -1.75 -3.91
C ASP A 7 -5.58 -2.62 -4.07
N LEU A 8 -4.91 -2.92 -2.96
CA LEU A 8 -3.68 -3.72 -2.97
C LEU A 8 -3.92 -5.18 -3.33
N SER A 9 -5.15 -5.68 -3.21
CA SER A 9 -5.49 -7.06 -3.62
C SER A 9 -5.41 -7.24 -5.14
N ARG A 10 -5.57 -6.15 -5.89
CA ARG A 10 -5.51 -6.11 -7.36
C ARG A 10 -4.13 -5.71 -7.88
N CYS A 11 -3.25 -5.15 -7.04
CA CYS A 11 -1.93 -4.70 -7.47
C CYS A 11 -0.96 -5.88 -7.65
N ASN A 12 -0.52 -6.12 -8.88
CA ASN A 12 0.42 -7.19 -9.22
C ASN A 12 1.89 -6.72 -9.37
N GLY A 13 2.20 -5.46 -9.05
CA GLY A 13 3.55 -4.93 -9.11
C GLY A 13 4.12 -4.72 -10.53
N CYS A 14 3.29 -4.46 -11.52
CA CYS A 14 3.73 -4.31 -12.92
C CYS A 14 4.52 -3.03 -13.21
N TYR A 15 4.54 -2.05 -12.30
CA TYR A 15 5.20 -0.74 -12.44
C TYR A 15 4.63 0.16 -13.57
N CYS A 16 3.57 -0.22 -14.27
CA CYS A 16 2.98 0.59 -15.34
C CYS A 16 2.61 2.01 -14.89
N CYS A 17 2.05 2.18 -13.70
CA CYS A 17 1.72 3.49 -13.13
C CYS A 17 2.95 4.38 -12.94
N GLN A 18 4.07 3.82 -12.48
CA GLN A 18 5.34 4.53 -12.28
C GLN A 18 5.96 4.96 -13.61
N ILE A 19 5.96 4.07 -14.59
CA ILE A 19 6.52 4.36 -15.92
C ILE A 19 5.66 5.39 -16.65
N ALA A 20 4.34 5.23 -16.66
CA ALA A 20 3.43 6.19 -17.29
C ALA A 20 3.55 7.61 -16.72
N CYS A 21 3.69 7.74 -15.39
CA CYS A 21 3.93 9.02 -14.75
C CYS A 21 5.28 9.63 -15.18
N LYS A 22 6.30 8.79 -15.29
CA LYS A 22 7.63 9.22 -15.71
C LYS A 22 7.65 9.67 -17.18
N ASP A 23 7.04 8.89 -18.05
CA ASP A 23 6.90 9.19 -19.47
C ASP A 23 6.17 10.52 -19.71
N GLU A 24 5.10 10.77 -18.97
CA GLU A 24 4.32 12.00 -19.05
C GLU A 24 5.13 13.25 -18.67
N HIS A 25 6.05 13.13 -17.70
CA HIS A 25 6.66 14.30 -17.06
C HIS A 25 8.15 14.49 -17.36
N VAL A 26 8.87 13.52 -17.93
CA VAL A 26 10.34 13.57 -18.06
C VAL A 26 10.84 14.64 -19.02
N ALA A 27 10.21 14.81 -20.16
CA ALA A 27 10.65 15.74 -21.19
C ALA A 27 9.68 16.91 -21.43
N ASN A 28 8.57 16.93 -20.73
CA ASN A 28 7.45 17.83 -20.97
C ASN A 28 7.40 18.97 -19.98
N ASP A 29 7.26 20.19 -20.48
CA ASP A 29 6.97 21.39 -19.69
C ASP A 29 5.47 21.61 -19.63
N TRP A 30 4.90 21.45 -18.45
CA TRP A 30 3.48 21.59 -18.18
C TRP A 30 3.19 22.82 -17.31
N THR A 31 3.93 23.92 -17.49
CA THR A 31 3.69 25.19 -16.77
C THR A 31 2.24 25.65 -16.94
N PRO A 32 1.52 26.06 -15.90
CA PRO A 32 1.98 26.31 -14.52
C PRO A 32 1.91 25.10 -13.58
N TYR A 33 1.61 23.90 -14.05
CA TYR A 33 1.39 22.70 -13.19
C TYR A 33 2.70 22.01 -12.83
N ALA A 34 3.65 21.92 -13.76
CA ALA A 34 4.92 21.24 -13.54
C ALA A 34 5.97 21.65 -14.58
N LYS A 35 7.24 21.58 -14.23
CA LYS A 35 8.40 21.56 -15.12
C LYS A 35 8.87 20.10 -15.32
N PRO A 36 9.68 19.81 -16.36
CA PRO A 36 10.17 18.45 -16.62
C PRO A 36 10.82 17.80 -15.39
N GLN A 37 10.52 16.54 -15.18
CA GLN A 37 11.26 15.69 -14.22
C GLN A 37 12.68 15.44 -14.73
N PRO A 38 13.67 15.16 -13.86
CA PRO A 38 14.94 14.57 -14.26
C PRO A 38 14.74 13.22 -14.96
N ASP A 39 15.63 12.86 -15.86
CA ASP A 39 15.57 11.59 -16.61
C ASP A 39 15.53 10.37 -15.71
N THR A 40 16.25 10.44 -14.57
CA THR A 40 16.35 9.36 -13.59
C THR A 40 15.92 9.80 -12.19
N GLY A 41 15.50 8.85 -11.37
CA GLY A 41 15.01 9.13 -10.01
C GLY A 41 13.67 9.87 -10.01
N GLN A 42 13.28 10.41 -8.86
CA GLN A 42 12.08 11.24 -8.67
C GLN A 42 10.81 10.63 -9.27
N PHE A 43 10.44 9.45 -8.84
CA PHE A 43 9.17 8.85 -9.24
C PHE A 43 8.03 9.44 -8.40
N TRP A 44 7.21 10.32 -8.99
CA TRP A 44 6.09 10.98 -8.28
C TRP A 44 4.97 10.03 -7.88
N ILE A 45 4.85 8.89 -8.56
CA ILE A 45 4.26 7.66 -8.05
C ILE A 45 5.32 6.58 -8.11
N GLY A 46 5.52 5.86 -7.00
CA GLY A 46 6.44 4.75 -6.89
C GLY A 46 5.77 3.53 -6.31
N LEU A 47 6.44 2.38 -6.35
CA LEU A 47 6.00 1.15 -5.70
C LEU A 47 7.02 0.74 -4.63
N THR A 48 6.52 0.43 -3.44
CA THR A 48 7.30 -0.28 -2.42
C THR A 48 6.97 -1.77 -2.52
N GLU A 49 7.97 -2.60 -2.77
CA GLU A 49 7.86 -4.04 -2.64
C GLU A 49 8.14 -4.44 -1.20
N LYS A 50 7.21 -5.19 -0.59
CA LYS A 50 7.38 -5.78 0.74
C LYS A 50 7.34 -7.31 0.63
N VAL A 51 8.50 -7.93 0.79
CA VAL A 51 8.63 -9.39 0.93
C VAL A 51 8.57 -9.72 2.42
N ARG A 52 7.64 -10.62 2.79
CA ARG A 52 7.35 -10.96 4.19
C ARG A 52 7.24 -12.46 4.39
N GLY A 53 7.61 -12.94 5.58
CA GLY A 53 7.67 -14.35 5.91
C GLY A 53 9.00 -14.99 5.52
N HIS A 54 9.05 -16.31 5.55
CA HIS A 54 10.23 -17.13 5.22
C HIS A 54 9.82 -18.30 4.34
N VAL A 55 10.72 -18.72 3.46
CA VAL A 55 10.50 -19.91 2.62
C VAL A 55 10.13 -21.13 3.49
N PRO A 56 9.09 -21.89 3.14
CA PRO A 56 8.26 -21.79 1.94
C PRO A 56 7.12 -20.77 1.99
N HIS A 57 6.81 -20.20 3.16
CA HIS A 57 5.66 -19.32 3.36
C HIS A 57 6.04 -17.86 3.21
N VAL A 58 6.03 -17.34 1.98
CA VAL A 58 6.37 -15.95 1.63
C VAL A 58 5.18 -15.25 0.99
N LYS A 59 4.93 -14.01 1.40
CA LYS A 59 4.01 -13.08 0.73
C LYS A 59 4.76 -11.86 0.21
N VAL A 60 4.50 -11.50 -1.04
CA VAL A 60 4.97 -10.27 -1.64
C VAL A 60 3.78 -9.33 -1.82
N THR A 61 3.93 -8.09 -1.39
CA THR A 61 2.91 -7.05 -1.54
C THR A 61 3.55 -5.83 -2.17
N TYR A 62 2.93 -5.31 -3.22
CA TYR A 62 3.32 -4.08 -3.89
C TYR A 62 2.42 -2.94 -3.42
N ILE A 63 3.01 -1.87 -2.90
CA ILE A 63 2.29 -0.74 -2.36
C ILE A 63 2.62 0.50 -3.20
N PRO A 64 1.73 0.94 -4.10
CA PRO A 64 1.86 2.22 -4.77
C PRO A 64 1.80 3.35 -3.75
N PHE A 65 2.71 4.31 -3.87
CA PHE A 65 2.72 5.52 -3.03
C PHE A 65 2.91 6.76 -3.90
N LEU A 66 2.24 7.83 -3.54
CA LEU A 66 2.25 9.11 -4.27
C LEU A 66 1.97 10.27 -3.30
N CYS A 67 1.99 11.50 -3.81
CA CYS A 67 1.56 12.64 -3.02
C CYS A 67 0.11 12.45 -2.53
N ASN A 68 -0.11 12.68 -1.24
CA ASN A 68 -1.42 12.45 -0.61
C ASN A 68 -2.42 13.59 -0.81
N HIS A 69 -2.04 14.70 -1.47
CA HIS A 69 -2.87 15.87 -1.69
C HIS A 69 -3.67 16.31 -0.45
N CYS A 70 -3.01 16.25 0.71
CA CYS A 70 -3.57 16.41 2.05
C CYS A 70 -4.51 17.61 2.17
N ASP A 71 -5.58 17.47 2.97
CA ASP A 71 -6.43 18.63 3.31
C ASP A 71 -5.72 19.59 4.25
N ASP A 72 -5.02 19.03 5.24
CA ASP A 72 -4.16 19.79 6.16
C ASP A 72 -2.69 19.65 5.69
N ALA A 73 -2.35 20.27 4.55
CA ALA A 73 -1.06 20.10 3.88
C ALA A 73 0.07 20.89 4.56
N PRO A 74 1.04 20.25 5.25
CA PRO A 74 2.16 20.96 5.90
C PRO A 74 3.05 21.69 4.88
N CYS A 75 3.16 21.16 3.66
CA CYS A 75 3.95 21.76 2.60
C CYS A 75 3.40 23.14 2.15
N ILE A 76 2.08 23.36 2.21
CA ILE A 76 1.48 24.67 1.94
C ILE A 76 1.85 25.64 3.06
N GLN A 77 1.67 25.21 4.31
CA GLN A 77 1.95 26.05 5.49
C GLN A 77 3.43 26.45 5.60
N GLY A 78 4.33 25.53 5.16
CA GLY A 78 5.78 25.76 5.17
C GLY A 78 6.31 26.55 3.97
N CYS A 79 5.47 26.90 2.98
CA CYS A 79 5.91 27.57 1.76
C CYS A 79 5.85 29.09 1.89
N GLY A 80 6.94 29.73 2.35
CA GLY A 80 7.03 31.19 2.49
C GLY A 80 6.98 31.95 1.15
N ALA A 81 7.15 31.28 0.02
CA ALA A 81 7.04 31.87 -1.31
C ALA A 81 5.61 31.76 -1.90
N GLU A 82 4.67 31.17 -1.16
CA GLU A 82 3.30 30.93 -1.60
C GLU A 82 3.21 30.19 -2.96
N ALA A 83 4.24 29.37 -3.26
CA ALA A 83 4.31 28.59 -4.48
C ALA A 83 3.42 27.33 -4.43
N ILE A 84 3.00 26.89 -3.23
CA ILE A 84 2.19 25.69 -3.06
C ILE A 84 0.77 26.07 -2.70
N TYR A 85 -0.18 25.54 -3.46
CA TYR A 85 -1.60 25.85 -3.23
C TYR A 85 -2.48 24.61 -3.44
N LYS A 86 -3.65 24.61 -2.84
CA LYS A 86 -4.69 23.61 -3.03
C LYS A 86 -5.73 24.14 -4.02
N ARG A 87 -6.04 23.35 -5.03
CA ARG A 87 -7.07 23.63 -6.01
C ARG A 87 -8.46 23.34 -5.43
N GLU A 88 -9.50 23.85 -6.10
CA GLU A 88 -10.90 23.60 -5.73
C GLU A 88 -11.28 22.11 -5.80
N ASP A 89 -10.65 21.36 -6.71
CA ASP A 89 -10.84 19.91 -6.84
C ASP A 89 -10.10 19.09 -5.76
N GLY A 90 -9.32 19.73 -4.89
CA GLY A 90 -8.58 19.09 -3.79
C GLY A 90 -7.13 18.72 -4.13
N ILE A 91 -6.71 18.85 -5.38
CA ILE A 91 -5.33 18.56 -5.79
C ILE A 91 -4.40 19.70 -5.31
N VAL A 92 -3.27 19.32 -4.73
CA VAL A 92 -2.23 20.26 -4.29
C VAL A 92 -1.19 20.40 -5.40
N ILE A 93 -0.86 21.60 -5.81
CA ILE A 93 0.10 21.93 -6.86
C ILE A 93 1.26 22.75 -6.28
N ILE A 94 2.45 22.57 -6.86
CA ILE A 94 3.59 23.49 -6.69
C ILE A 94 3.74 24.26 -7.99
N ASP A 95 3.52 25.55 -7.95
CA ASP A 95 3.78 26.47 -9.07
C ASP A 95 5.30 26.60 -9.27
N PRO A 96 5.85 26.06 -10.36
CA PRO A 96 7.30 26.05 -10.58
C PRO A 96 7.88 27.45 -10.82
N GLU A 97 7.06 28.41 -11.22
CA GLU A 97 7.52 29.79 -11.49
C GLU A 97 7.63 30.61 -10.21
N LYS A 98 6.88 30.23 -9.16
CA LYS A 98 6.97 30.86 -7.83
C LYS A 98 7.94 30.16 -6.89
N CYS A 99 8.33 28.92 -7.21
CA CYS A 99 9.20 28.14 -6.35
C CYS A 99 10.62 28.72 -6.29
N VAL A 100 11.07 29.08 -5.10
CA VAL A 100 12.41 29.66 -4.87
C VAL A 100 13.47 28.63 -4.48
N GLY A 101 13.17 27.35 -4.48
CA GLY A 101 14.12 26.27 -4.23
C GLY A 101 14.58 26.11 -2.78
N CYS A 102 13.80 26.57 -1.79
CA CYS A 102 14.20 26.55 -0.37
C CYS A 102 14.15 25.15 0.29
N LYS A 103 13.59 24.13 -0.34
CA LYS A 103 13.44 22.72 0.10
C LYS A 103 12.53 22.48 1.33
N LEU A 104 12.06 23.51 2.04
CA LEU A 104 11.26 23.37 3.27
C LEU A 104 10.03 22.48 3.11
N CYS A 105 9.38 22.52 1.96
CA CYS A 105 8.23 21.67 1.68
C CYS A 105 8.57 20.17 1.61
N ALA A 106 9.77 19.82 1.17
CA ALA A 106 10.24 18.42 1.17
C ALA A 106 10.53 17.96 2.61
N ASP A 107 11.20 18.81 3.41
CA ASP A 107 11.54 18.50 4.80
C ASP A 107 10.30 18.37 5.71
N THR A 108 9.22 19.10 5.39
CA THR A 108 7.98 19.09 6.18
C THR A 108 6.96 18.03 5.72
N CYS A 109 7.17 17.37 4.58
CA CYS A 109 6.26 16.37 4.05
C CYS A 109 6.32 15.04 4.81
N PRO A 110 5.31 14.65 5.60
CA PRO A 110 5.37 13.41 6.37
C PRO A 110 5.25 12.16 5.48
N HIS A 111 4.93 12.35 4.19
CA HIS A 111 4.76 11.28 3.22
C HIS A 111 5.96 11.09 2.29
N ASP A 112 7.04 11.88 2.44
CA ASP A 112 8.24 11.86 1.60
C ASP A 112 7.92 11.94 0.08
N SER A 113 6.84 12.67 -0.27
CA SER A 113 6.30 12.69 -1.63
C SER A 113 6.64 13.97 -2.41
N ILE A 114 7.59 14.76 -1.91
CA ILE A 114 8.11 15.96 -2.58
C ILE A 114 9.58 15.75 -2.87
N TYR A 115 9.93 15.92 -4.12
CA TYR A 115 11.29 15.74 -4.63
C TYR A 115 11.90 17.09 -4.97
N PHE A 116 13.21 17.17 -4.97
CA PHE A 116 13.92 18.38 -5.36
C PHE A 116 14.68 18.18 -6.66
N ASN A 117 14.37 19.01 -7.66
CA ASN A 117 15.07 19.03 -8.94
C ASN A 117 16.26 19.99 -8.83
N GLU A 118 17.46 19.44 -8.66
CA GLU A 118 18.68 20.24 -8.48
C GLU A 118 19.04 21.04 -9.74
N GLN A 119 18.70 20.55 -10.94
CA GLN A 119 19.01 21.22 -12.20
C GLN A 119 18.17 22.48 -12.38
N LEU A 120 16.88 22.39 -12.03
CA LEU A 120 15.95 23.51 -12.13
C LEU A 120 15.85 24.32 -10.84
N ASN A 121 16.45 23.85 -9.74
CA ASN A 121 16.38 24.44 -8.41
C ASN A 121 14.94 24.63 -7.92
N ILE A 122 14.06 23.63 -8.13
CA ILE A 122 12.65 23.67 -7.72
C ILE A 122 12.23 22.37 -7.04
N ALA A 123 11.20 22.47 -6.19
CA ALA A 123 10.50 21.30 -5.67
C ALA A 123 9.48 20.76 -6.68
N GLN A 124 9.32 19.45 -6.75
CA GLN A 124 8.41 18.77 -7.66
C GLN A 124 7.68 17.62 -6.95
N LYS A 125 6.45 17.32 -7.37
CA LYS A 125 5.64 16.21 -6.85
C LYS A 125 4.51 15.86 -7.80
N CYS A 126 3.77 14.80 -7.51
CA CYS A 126 2.54 14.45 -8.21
C CYS A 126 1.60 15.66 -8.32
N THR A 127 1.08 15.92 -9.52
CA THR A 127 0.14 16.99 -9.84
C THR A 127 -1.29 16.49 -10.07
N GLY A 128 -1.53 15.17 -9.90
CA GLY A 128 -2.78 14.56 -10.34
C GLY A 128 -3.01 14.66 -11.85
N CYS A 129 -1.97 14.92 -12.63
CA CYS A 129 -2.03 15.24 -14.07
C CYS A 129 -3.05 16.34 -14.40
N SER A 130 -3.16 17.38 -13.53
CA SER A 130 -4.10 18.49 -13.73
C SER A 130 -3.97 19.18 -15.09
N HIS A 131 -2.77 19.17 -15.69
CA HIS A 131 -2.54 19.70 -17.03
C HIS A 131 -3.33 18.93 -18.12
N LEU A 132 -3.54 17.62 -17.96
CA LEU A 132 -4.38 16.83 -18.88
C LEU A 132 -5.86 17.08 -18.57
N LEU A 133 -6.25 16.96 -17.31
CA LEU A 133 -7.65 17.07 -16.87
C LEU A 133 -8.27 18.44 -17.16
N ASP A 134 -7.48 19.51 -17.16
CA ASP A 134 -7.94 20.86 -17.41
C ASP A 134 -7.98 21.22 -18.91
N ASN A 135 -7.11 20.63 -19.73
CA ASN A 135 -6.91 21.08 -21.11
C ASN A 135 -7.46 20.11 -22.17
N ASP A 136 -7.79 18.87 -21.77
CA ASP A 136 -8.29 17.87 -22.70
C ASP A 136 -9.53 17.17 -22.12
N PRO A 137 -10.72 17.41 -22.67
CA PRO A 137 -11.97 16.83 -22.14
C PRO A 137 -12.07 15.30 -22.33
N GLU A 138 -11.19 14.70 -23.14
CA GLU A 138 -11.12 13.23 -23.27
C GLU A 138 -10.38 12.60 -22.09
N TRP A 139 -9.56 13.37 -21.37
CA TRP A 139 -8.87 12.90 -20.17
C TRP A 139 -9.72 13.09 -18.92
N THR A 140 -10.06 12.00 -18.27
CA THR A 140 -10.86 11.98 -17.03
C THR A 140 -10.08 11.51 -15.81
N VAL A 141 -8.93 10.88 -16.02
CA VAL A 141 -8.06 10.31 -14.98
C VAL A 141 -6.58 10.60 -15.23
N PRO A 142 -5.71 10.59 -14.21
CA PRO A 142 -4.27 10.72 -14.38
C PRO A 142 -3.65 9.57 -15.16
N ARG A 143 -2.52 9.82 -15.83
CA ARG A 143 -1.79 8.82 -16.63
C ARG A 143 -1.48 7.51 -15.87
N CYS A 144 -1.14 7.60 -14.60
CA CYS A 144 -0.86 6.41 -13.78
C CYS A 144 -2.10 5.55 -13.54
N VAL A 145 -3.27 6.15 -13.49
CA VAL A 145 -4.58 5.46 -13.35
C VAL A 145 -4.97 4.82 -14.68
N ASP A 146 -4.93 5.61 -15.77
CA ASP A 146 -5.22 5.16 -17.14
C ASP A 146 -4.38 3.91 -17.52
N ASN A 147 -3.12 3.88 -17.11
CA ASN A 147 -2.21 2.77 -17.39
C ASN A 147 -2.20 1.65 -16.34
N CYS A 148 -3.16 1.60 -15.41
CA CYS A 148 -3.25 0.52 -14.43
C CYS A 148 -4.03 -0.68 -14.99
N PRO A 149 -3.36 -1.77 -15.42
CA PRO A 149 -4.03 -2.86 -16.14
C PRO A 149 -4.96 -3.70 -15.27
N THR A 150 -4.82 -3.59 -13.95
CA THR A 150 -5.64 -4.31 -12.98
C THR A 150 -6.66 -3.42 -12.29
N GLU A 151 -6.69 -2.11 -12.62
CA GLU A 151 -7.51 -1.10 -11.95
C GLU A 151 -7.30 -1.07 -10.43
N ALA A 152 -6.13 -1.47 -9.98
CA ALA A 152 -5.75 -1.38 -8.57
C ALA A 152 -5.63 0.07 -8.09
N LEU A 153 -5.30 0.99 -9.00
CA LEU A 153 -5.23 2.42 -8.76
C LEU A 153 -6.37 3.10 -9.52
N GLN A 154 -7.20 3.86 -8.81
CA GLN A 154 -8.33 4.58 -9.39
C GLN A 154 -8.33 6.04 -8.91
N PHE A 155 -9.06 6.90 -9.59
CA PHE A 155 -9.15 8.33 -9.32
C PHE A 155 -10.52 8.88 -9.74
N GLY A 156 -11.14 9.73 -8.93
CA GLY A 156 -12.43 10.34 -9.23
C GLY A 156 -12.93 11.21 -8.09
N GLU A 157 -14.23 11.51 -8.10
CA GLU A 157 -14.85 12.22 -6.98
C GLU A 157 -14.95 11.30 -5.76
N GLU A 158 -14.78 11.88 -4.57
CA GLU A 158 -14.81 11.14 -3.29
C GLU A 158 -16.14 10.41 -3.10
N GLU A 159 -17.24 11.00 -3.57
CA GLU A 159 -18.57 10.42 -3.48
C GLU A 159 -18.72 9.12 -4.30
N ASP A 160 -17.99 9.02 -5.44
CA ASP A 160 -17.99 7.81 -6.29
C ASP A 160 -17.33 6.60 -5.61
N PHE A 161 -16.52 6.84 -4.59
CA PHE A 161 -15.76 5.83 -3.84
C PHE A 161 -16.22 5.65 -2.39
N SER A 162 -17.42 6.12 -2.03
CA SER A 162 -17.91 6.09 -0.64
C SER A 162 -17.84 4.70 -0.01
N ASP A 163 -18.25 3.65 -0.75
CA ASP A 163 -18.21 2.27 -0.26
C ASP A 163 -16.77 1.75 -0.07
N PHE A 164 -15.86 2.12 -0.98
CA PHE A 164 -14.44 1.79 -0.83
C PHE A 164 -13.82 2.51 0.37
N ILE A 165 -14.10 3.79 0.51
CA ILE A 165 -13.54 4.66 1.56
C ILE A 165 -13.98 4.24 2.96
N ALA A 166 -15.20 3.70 3.11
CA ALA A 166 -15.72 3.26 4.40
C ALA A 166 -14.84 2.23 5.12
N ASP A 167 -14.17 1.35 4.36
CA ASP A 167 -13.28 0.30 4.86
C ASP A 167 -11.80 0.57 4.55
N ALA A 168 -11.48 1.76 4.06
CA ALA A 168 -10.12 2.11 3.67
C ALA A 168 -9.27 2.62 4.83
N GLU A 169 -7.97 2.52 4.64
CA GLU A 169 -6.95 2.99 5.58
C GLU A 169 -6.03 4.01 4.91
N PHE A 170 -5.32 4.79 5.71
CA PHE A 170 -4.23 5.63 5.23
C PHE A 170 -2.89 4.92 5.38
N LEU A 171 -1.97 5.15 4.44
CA LEU A 171 -0.64 4.56 4.50
C LEU A 171 0.17 5.03 5.73
N ARG A 172 -0.06 6.29 6.16
CA ARG A 172 0.57 6.91 7.34
C ARG A 172 -0.49 7.67 8.17
N PRO A 173 -1.37 6.96 8.88
CA PRO A 173 -2.46 7.58 9.64
C PRO A 173 -1.96 8.49 10.77
N GLU A 174 -0.77 8.20 11.33
CA GLU A 174 -0.11 8.99 12.37
C GLU A 174 0.26 10.41 11.93
N SER A 175 0.32 10.67 10.63
CA SER A 175 0.62 12.00 10.08
C SER A 175 -0.46 13.05 10.38
N GLY A 176 -1.71 12.62 10.56
CA GLY A 176 -2.86 13.48 10.85
C GLY A 176 -3.22 14.47 9.73
N THR A 177 -2.64 14.34 8.52
CA THR A 177 -2.72 15.33 7.44
C THR A 177 -4.00 15.28 6.62
N LYS A 178 -4.95 14.39 6.95
CA LYS A 178 -6.16 14.13 6.18
C LYS A 178 -5.83 13.85 4.70
N SER A 179 -5.24 12.69 4.46
CA SER A 179 -4.86 12.20 3.14
C SER A 179 -6.07 12.09 2.22
N ARG A 180 -5.87 12.37 0.92
CA ARG A 180 -6.83 12.08 -0.16
C ARG A 180 -6.42 10.87 -1.00
N VAL A 181 -5.58 10.01 -0.43
CA VAL A 181 -5.22 8.69 -0.98
C VAL A 181 -5.64 7.63 0.01
N TYR A 182 -6.54 6.76 -0.39
CA TYR A 182 -7.16 5.73 0.42
C TYR A 182 -6.69 4.35 -0.02
N TYR A 183 -6.41 3.47 0.93
CA TYR A 183 -5.88 2.12 0.67
C TYR A 183 -6.80 1.06 1.23
N GLN A 184 -7.04 -0.01 0.47
CA GLN A 184 -7.56 -1.27 1.00
C GLN A 184 -6.53 -2.38 0.84
N GLY A 185 -6.55 -3.35 1.76
CA GLY A 185 -5.66 -4.51 1.73
C GLY A 185 -4.22 -4.22 2.18
N LEU A 186 -3.98 -3.19 3.01
CA LEU A 186 -2.66 -2.96 3.61
C LEU A 186 -2.19 -4.23 4.36
N PRO A 187 -0.91 -4.60 4.22
CA PRO A 187 -0.40 -5.86 4.73
C PRO A 187 -0.47 -5.94 6.25
N ARG A 188 -1.25 -6.90 6.77
CA ARG A 188 -1.33 -7.29 8.17
C ARG A 188 -0.41 -8.49 8.42
N LYS A 189 -0.05 -8.73 9.68
CA LYS A 189 0.71 -9.93 10.08
C LYS A 189 -0.01 -11.21 9.71
N PHE A 190 0.76 -12.27 9.49
CA PHE A 190 0.24 -13.60 9.24
C PHE A 190 1.03 -14.69 9.99
N ILE A 191 0.36 -15.83 10.17
CA ILE A 191 0.94 -17.10 10.59
C ILE A 191 0.57 -18.14 9.54
N ALA A 192 1.55 -18.90 9.05
CA ALA A 192 1.36 -19.93 8.04
C ALA A 192 2.12 -21.21 8.40
N GLY A 193 1.75 -22.32 7.83
CA GLY A 193 2.43 -23.60 8.02
C GLY A 193 1.84 -24.66 7.13
N THR A 194 2.52 -25.81 7.06
CA THR A 194 2.09 -27.01 6.32
C THR A 194 1.77 -28.13 7.31
N VAL A 195 0.58 -28.71 7.21
CA VAL A 195 0.15 -29.81 8.07
C VAL A 195 0.34 -31.13 7.33
N TYR A 196 1.03 -32.09 7.97
CA TYR A 196 1.32 -33.38 7.40
C TYR A 196 1.16 -34.52 8.41
N ASP A 197 1.21 -35.73 7.92
CA ASP A 197 1.23 -36.99 8.68
C ASP A 197 2.56 -37.71 8.46
N SER A 198 3.38 -37.79 9.50
CA SER A 198 4.70 -38.43 9.42
C SER A 198 4.64 -39.91 9.21
N SER A 199 3.53 -40.61 9.55
CA SER A 199 3.38 -42.06 9.34
C SER A 199 3.04 -42.42 7.92
N GLU A 200 2.28 -41.57 7.21
CA GLU A 200 1.88 -41.76 5.81
C GLU A 200 2.80 -41.02 4.85
N LEU A 201 3.63 -40.09 5.36
CA LEU A 201 4.49 -39.17 4.59
C LEU A 201 3.69 -38.32 3.59
N GLU A 202 2.47 -37.96 3.98
CA GLU A 202 1.55 -37.19 3.16
C GLU A 202 1.10 -35.90 3.86
N VAL A 203 0.75 -34.89 3.08
CA VAL A 203 0.15 -33.65 3.59
C VAL A 203 -1.31 -33.89 3.97
N ILE A 204 -1.86 -33.09 4.88
CA ILE A 204 -3.24 -33.23 5.35
C ILE A 204 -4.10 -32.08 4.83
N PRO A 205 -4.83 -32.25 3.72
CA PRO A 205 -5.79 -31.26 3.26
C PRO A 205 -7.05 -31.23 4.12
N GLY A 206 -7.66 -30.04 4.23
CA GLY A 206 -8.92 -29.84 4.95
C GLY A 206 -8.80 -29.97 6.48
N ALA A 207 -7.60 -29.81 7.05
CA ALA A 207 -7.45 -29.64 8.51
C ALA A 207 -7.90 -28.23 8.91
N VAL A 208 -8.63 -28.11 10.00
CA VAL A 208 -9.11 -26.82 10.52
C VAL A 208 -8.06 -26.25 11.47
N CYS A 209 -7.57 -25.04 11.14
CA CYS A 209 -6.61 -24.30 11.92
C CYS A 209 -7.34 -23.14 12.62
N SER A 210 -7.42 -23.16 13.95
CA SER A 210 -8.08 -22.12 14.79
C SER A 210 -7.01 -21.41 15.63
N LEU A 211 -6.82 -20.13 15.40
CA LEU A 211 -5.84 -19.28 16.07
C LEU A 211 -6.54 -18.33 17.01
N GLN A 212 -6.30 -18.44 18.32
CA GLN A 212 -6.88 -17.59 19.33
C GLN A 212 -5.88 -16.56 19.86
N ASP A 213 -6.26 -15.28 19.82
CA ASP A 213 -5.50 -14.19 20.44
C ASP A 213 -5.65 -14.27 21.99
N LYS A 214 -4.50 -14.37 22.69
CA LYS A 214 -4.49 -14.49 24.16
C LYS A 214 -4.93 -13.21 24.88
N LYS A 215 -4.94 -12.05 24.21
CA LYS A 215 -5.27 -10.77 24.84
C LYS A 215 -6.77 -10.46 24.82
N ASN A 216 -7.46 -10.72 23.71
CA ASN A 216 -8.87 -10.36 23.53
C ASN A 216 -9.78 -11.57 23.25
N GLY A 217 -9.20 -12.77 23.08
CA GLY A 217 -9.96 -13.99 22.81
C GLY A 217 -10.46 -14.11 21.36
N GLU A 218 -10.12 -13.21 20.49
CA GLU A 218 -10.51 -13.23 19.07
C GLU A 218 -9.97 -14.49 18.38
N VAL A 219 -10.77 -15.11 17.52
CA VAL A 219 -10.44 -16.36 16.86
C VAL A 219 -10.39 -16.15 15.35
N PHE A 220 -9.26 -16.50 14.74
CA PHE A 220 -9.04 -16.55 13.30
C PHE A 220 -9.05 -18.01 12.87
N THR A 221 -9.66 -18.32 11.72
CA THR A 221 -9.74 -19.69 11.21
C THR A 221 -9.25 -19.79 9.78
N ALA A 222 -8.57 -20.89 9.47
CA ALA A 222 -8.20 -21.28 8.10
C ALA A 222 -8.36 -22.79 7.96
N VAL A 223 -8.44 -23.25 6.71
CA VAL A 223 -8.48 -24.68 6.39
C VAL A 223 -7.30 -24.97 5.49
N THR A 224 -6.58 -26.06 5.73
CA THR A 224 -5.45 -26.45 4.89
C THR A 224 -5.92 -26.77 3.47
N ASP A 225 -5.16 -26.29 2.49
CA ASP A 225 -5.38 -26.57 1.07
C ASP A 225 -4.94 -27.97 0.64
N ASN A 226 -4.91 -28.25 -0.67
CA ASN A 226 -4.51 -29.56 -1.21
C ASN A 226 -3.02 -29.87 -1.00
N PHE A 227 -2.22 -28.89 -0.62
CA PHE A 227 -0.81 -29.05 -0.28
C PHE A 227 -0.58 -29.11 1.24
N GLY A 228 -1.65 -29.13 2.03
CA GLY A 228 -1.57 -29.09 3.48
C GLY A 228 -1.26 -27.70 4.06
N ASP A 229 -1.21 -26.66 3.23
CA ASP A 229 -0.84 -25.30 3.66
C ASP A 229 -2.03 -24.54 4.23
N PHE A 230 -1.78 -23.78 5.29
CA PHE A 230 -2.73 -22.82 5.83
C PHE A 230 -2.12 -21.44 5.98
N TRP A 231 -2.98 -20.41 5.88
CA TRP A 231 -2.64 -19.01 6.04
C TRP A 231 -3.65 -18.30 6.93
N LEU A 232 -3.22 -17.89 8.11
CA LEU A 232 -4.00 -17.08 9.06
C LEU A 232 -3.50 -15.64 8.95
N SER A 233 -4.24 -14.80 8.24
CA SER A 233 -3.87 -13.41 7.90
C SER A 233 -4.75 -12.41 8.65
N GLY A 234 -4.43 -11.12 8.58
CA GLY A 234 -5.20 -10.07 9.25
C GLY A 234 -4.82 -9.88 10.72
N LEU A 235 -3.71 -10.48 11.15
CA LEU A 235 -3.32 -10.49 12.55
C LEU A 235 -2.73 -9.15 13.01
N GLY A 236 -2.92 -8.83 14.29
CA GLY A 236 -2.32 -7.66 14.94
C GLY A 236 -0.80 -7.81 15.14
N GLU A 237 -0.09 -6.70 15.17
CA GLU A 237 1.34 -6.68 15.50
C GLU A 237 1.58 -6.87 17.01
N ASN A 238 2.71 -7.51 17.36
CA ASN A 238 3.14 -7.72 18.75
C ASN A 238 2.06 -8.37 19.63
N ARG A 239 1.36 -9.37 19.05
CA ARG A 239 0.33 -10.16 19.75
C ARG A 239 0.84 -11.56 19.99
N THR A 240 0.21 -12.26 20.93
CA THR A 240 0.51 -13.67 21.27
C THR A 240 -0.72 -14.51 21.06
N TYR A 241 -0.54 -15.62 20.35
CA TYR A 241 -1.62 -16.52 19.94
C TYR A 241 -1.40 -17.95 20.39
N THR A 242 -2.50 -18.70 20.43
CA THR A 242 -2.52 -20.17 20.53
C THR A 242 -3.17 -20.71 19.26
N LEU A 243 -2.49 -21.59 18.56
CA LEU A 243 -3.00 -22.28 17.36
C LEU A 243 -3.45 -23.68 17.74
N LYS A 244 -4.67 -24.04 17.37
CA LYS A 244 -5.21 -25.40 17.42
C LYS A 244 -5.45 -25.88 16.00
N ILE A 245 -4.93 -27.07 15.67
CA ILE A 245 -5.10 -27.74 14.37
C ILE A 245 -5.88 -29.01 14.61
N GLU A 246 -6.92 -29.28 13.82
CA GLU A 246 -7.79 -30.43 13.98
C GLU A 246 -8.13 -31.09 12.64
N LYS A 247 -8.07 -32.44 12.60
CA LYS A 247 -8.55 -33.26 11.48
C LYS A 247 -9.10 -34.58 12.01
N GLY A 248 -10.44 -34.74 11.97
CA GLY A 248 -11.10 -35.94 12.53
C GLY A 248 -10.86 -36.05 14.04
N SER A 249 -10.27 -37.14 14.49
CA SER A 249 -9.89 -37.37 15.90
C SER A 249 -8.51 -36.83 16.27
N ARG A 250 -7.74 -36.37 15.30
CA ARG A 250 -6.37 -35.84 15.51
C ARG A 250 -6.40 -34.36 15.83
N SER A 251 -5.58 -33.92 16.78
CA SER A 251 -5.43 -32.50 17.10
C SER A 251 -4.04 -32.18 17.60
N LYS A 252 -3.56 -30.96 17.34
CA LYS A 252 -2.32 -30.42 17.87
C LYS A 252 -2.53 -28.99 18.32
N ILE A 253 -1.88 -28.60 19.43
CA ILE A 253 -1.90 -27.22 19.95
C ILE A 253 -0.48 -26.69 19.96
N ILE A 254 -0.30 -25.48 19.44
CA ILE A 254 0.96 -24.72 19.47
C ILE A 254 0.69 -23.43 20.21
N GLU A 255 1.38 -23.23 21.31
CA GLU A 255 1.19 -22.07 22.18
C GLU A 255 2.27 -21.00 21.96
N ASN A 256 1.95 -19.78 22.43
CA ASN A 256 2.88 -18.65 22.52
C ASN A 256 3.50 -18.22 21.16
N ILE A 257 2.73 -18.32 20.09
CA ILE A 257 3.14 -17.81 18.78
C ILE A 257 3.02 -16.29 18.79
N THR A 258 4.12 -15.59 18.54
CA THR A 258 4.16 -14.12 18.52
C THR A 258 4.16 -13.56 17.10
N THR A 259 3.54 -12.40 16.93
CA THR A 259 3.45 -11.66 15.65
C THR A 259 4.30 -10.37 15.65
N ASP A 260 5.46 -10.37 16.29
CA ASP A 260 6.51 -9.37 16.10
C ASP A 260 6.98 -9.34 14.64
N ILE A 261 7.06 -10.53 14.03
CA ILE A 261 7.27 -10.72 12.58
C ILE A 261 6.18 -11.62 11.99
N ASP A 262 6.11 -11.73 10.67
CA ASP A 262 5.33 -12.78 10.00
C ASP A 262 5.93 -14.14 10.29
N ARG A 263 5.10 -15.13 10.66
CA ARG A 263 5.56 -16.44 11.11
C ARG A 263 5.22 -17.56 10.13
N GLY A 264 6.27 -18.18 9.58
CA GLY A 264 6.16 -19.54 9.02
C GLY A 264 6.49 -20.55 10.10
N LEU A 265 5.56 -21.43 10.43
CA LEU A 265 5.72 -22.46 11.46
C LEU A 265 6.39 -23.72 10.91
N GLY A 266 6.68 -23.75 9.58
CA GLY A 266 7.22 -24.92 8.90
C GLY A 266 6.22 -26.06 8.84
N ASP A 267 6.76 -27.30 8.81
CA ASP A 267 5.98 -28.52 8.72
C ASP A 267 5.48 -28.95 10.11
N ILE A 268 4.18 -29.14 10.25
CA ILE A 268 3.52 -29.47 11.50
C ILE A 268 2.96 -30.89 11.39
N ASP A 269 3.60 -31.84 12.07
CA ASP A 269 3.11 -33.21 12.15
C ASP A 269 1.85 -33.29 13.02
N LEU A 270 0.78 -33.84 12.49
CA LEU A 270 -0.48 -34.08 13.19
C LEU A 270 -0.63 -35.53 13.69
N ASN A 271 0.43 -36.33 13.56
CA ASN A 271 0.44 -37.70 14.10
C ASN A 271 0.52 -37.62 15.64
N PRO A 272 -0.38 -38.28 16.39
CA PRO A 272 -0.35 -38.30 17.86
C PRO A 272 0.86 -39.05 18.46
N GLU A 273 1.58 -39.84 17.67
CA GLU A 273 2.75 -40.63 18.09
C GLU A 273 4.10 -39.91 17.82
N GLY A 274 4.06 -38.68 17.26
CA GLY A 274 5.21 -37.87 16.89
C GLY A 274 5.61 -36.77 17.91
#